data_a479aa6f4c99d8b8fe6e6d4501f720a6
#
_entry.id   a479aa6f4c99d8b8fe6e6d4501f720a6
#
_cell.length_a   1.000
_cell.length_b   1.000
_cell.length_c   1.000
_cell.angle_alpha   90.00
_cell.angle_beta   90.00
_cell.angle_gamma   90.00
#
_symmetry.space_group_name_H-M   'P 1'
#
loop_
_entity.id
_entity.type
_entity.pdbx_description
1 polymer ?
#
loop_
_entity_poly.entity_id
_entity_poly.type
_entity_poly.pdbx_seq_one_letter_code
_entity_poly.pdbx_strand_id
1 'polypeptide(L)'
;VSRLLSEQDKKVIVEEKLKGTASRKIGEMIGRGKSTVNDYYNKYISELSESESSDISEAEIETLCESSDVAISNLAKRLRTAQRTNTQLRRIQREMFDQDVNFKSHIKAVENVVGRINPNPVKNLSSPSNTKGKPPATIEILFSDLQIGKVGEHYDTSKAIKAIKEYGNSVLSYIDRMSEYYFIERIVFESLGDIVEDHMKHGVQSATSTDSGLSEQMANAITYVWEDVLYPLFSLGIDTDVLCIAGNHGSSQHKGMDMFKAGLYSYDYTIYKTWELLTKGCEFNNVEFIIPEGVFGYLNIYGNYLIAEHGYFNSATEKSMTDQMKKRGQQIKKHVEYFRCGDMHHTCSYDSHRLVLNGAFFGVDQGGVEYSGIIGFNSVPSQVVMLHSPEERIGRNTVKDFHVIQLA
;
A
#
# COMPACT_ATOMS: atom_id res chain seq x y z
N VAL A 1 18.71 18.09 -49.47
CA VAL A 1 18.39 16.78 -50.05
C VAL A 1 19.12 15.75 -49.21
N SER A 2 18.45 14.96 -48.34
CA SER A 2 19.04 13.92 -47.56
C SER A 2 19.47 12.81 -48.51
N ARG A 3 20.78 12.64 -48.67
CA ARG A 3 21.37 11.55 -49.49
C ARG A 3 21.02 10.22 -48.78
N LEU A 4 20.37 9.29 -49.49
CA LEU A 4 20.11 7.94 -49.03
C LEU A 4 21.42 7.26 -48.53
N LEU A 5 21.34 6.40 -47.52
CA LEU A 5 22.45 5.59 -47.04
C LEU A 5 22.87 4.62 -48.15
N SER A 6 24.17 4.54 -48.41
CA SER A 6 24.73 3.51 -49.33
C SER A 6 24.68 2.14 -48.66
N GLU A 7 24.71 1.06 -49.44
CA GLU A 7 24.78 -0.31 -48.88
C GLU A 7 26.03 -0.51 -48.01
N GLN A 8 27.13 0.18 -48.32
CA GLN A 8 28.34 0.16 -47.51
C GLN A 8 28.13 0.84 -46.16
N ASP A 9 27.44 2.02 -46.14
CA ASP A 9 27.14 2.72 -44.90
C ASP A 9 26.22 1.87 -44.01
N LYS A 10 25.22 1.21 -44.57
CA LYS A 10 24.28 0.32 -43.89
C LYS A 10 25.01 -0.83 -43.19
N LYS A 11 25.97 -1.47 -43.94
CA LYS A 11 26.77 -2.57 -43.43
C LYS A 11 27.65 -2.13 -42.27
N VAL A 12 28.32 -0.99 -42.37
CA VAL A 12 29.15 -0.41 -41.32
C VAL A 12 28.31 -0.10 -40.08
N ILE A 13 27.09 0.46 -40.25
CA ILE A 13 26.19 0.72 -39.12
C ILE A 13 25.88 -0.56 -38.33
N VAL A 14 25.53 -1.63 -39.04
CA VAL A 14 25.14 -2.89 -38.40
C VAL A 14 26.34 -3.54 -37.69
N GLU A 15 27.46 -3.68 -38.39
CA GLU A 15 28.66 -4.32 -37.83
C GLU A 15 29.21 -3.59 -36.62
N GLU A 16 29.28 -2.25 -36.66
CA GLU A 16 29.82 -1.46 -35.57
C GLU A 16 28.84 -1.37 -34.38
N LYS A 17 27.55 -1.38 -34.63
CA LYS A 17 26.53 -1.47 -33.57
C LYS A 17 26.59 -2.80 -32.84
N LEU A 18 26.75 -3.90 -33.56
CA LEU A 18 26.90 -5.23 -32.95
C LEU A 18 28.19 -5.36 -32.11
N LYS A 19 29.24 -4.58 -32.42
CA LYS A 19 30.46 -4.46 -31.59
C LYS A 19 30.27 -3.52 -30.39
N GLY A 20 29.12 -2.86 -30.21
CA GLY A 20 28.86 -1.92 -29.15
C GLY A 20 29.42 -0.51 -29.38
N THR A 21 29.79 -0.15 -30.61
CA THR A 21 30.32 1.18 -30.94
C THR A 21 29.21 2.23 -30.79
N ALA A 22 29.53 3.36 -30.16
CA ALA A 22 28.56 4.46 -29.95
C ALA A 22 28.09 5.07 -31.29
N SER A 23 26.80 5.33 -31.43
CA SER A 23 26.17 5.81 -32.67
C SER A 23 26.78 7.12 -33.19
N ARG A 24 27.30 7.98 -32.30
CA ARG A 24 28.01 9.20 -32.73
C ARG A 24 29.30 8.88 -33.47
N LYS A 25 30.07 7.93 -32.96
CA LYS A 25 31.33 7.50 -33.56
C LYS A 25 31.11 6.81 -34.93
N ILE A 26 30.05 6.00 -35.02
CA ILE A 26 29.61 5.39 -36.28
C ILE A 26 29.19 6.49 -37.29
N GLY A 27 28.44 7.49 -36.82
CA GLY A 27 28.05 8.63 -37.65
C GLY A 27 29.27 9.39 -38.21
N GLU A 28 30.31 9.59 -37.43
CA GLU A 28 31.56 10.22 -37.84
C GLU A 28 32.28 9.38 -38.93
N MET A 29 32.27 8.04 -38.78
CA MET A 29 32.89 7.10 -39.75
C MET A 29 32.22 7.13 -41.13
N ILE A 30 30.91 7.34 -41.18
CA ILE A 30 30.15 7.32 -42.45
C ILE A 30 29.70 8.72 -42.91
N GLY A 31 30.13 9.77 -42.18
CA GLY A 31 29.75 11.16 -42.50
C GLY A 31 28.28 11.46 -42.34
N ARG A 32 27.61 10.89 -41.29
CA ARG A 32 26.18 11.00 -41.00
C ARG A 32 25.91 11.38 -39.55
N GLY A 33 24.71 11.89 -39.31
CA GLY A 33 24.28 12.21 -37.95
C GLY A 33 23.95 10.98 -37.10
N LYS A 34 24.08 11.11 -35.78
CA LYS A 34 23.73 10.07 -34.79
C LYS A 34 22.29 9.56 -34.98
N SER A 35 21.34 10.45 -35.30
CA SER A 35 19.92 10.08 -35.52
C SER A 35 19.79 9.12 -36.70
N THR A 36 20.43 9.41 -37.83
CA THR A 36 20.40 8.55 -39.03
C THR A 36 20.92 7.14 -38.75
N VAL A 37 21.98 7.02 -37.93
CA VAL A 37 22.51 5.73 -37.49
C VAL A 37 21.51 4.96 -36.62
N ASN A 38 20.87 5.64 -35.67
CA ASN A 38 19.91 5.00 -34.80
C ASN A 38 18.63 4.60 -35.55
N ASP A 39 18.10 5.48 -36.39
CA ASP A 39 16.89 5.23 -37.17
C ASP A 39 17.06 4.04 -38.09
N TYR A 40 18.22 3.97 -38.79
CA TYR A 40 18.50 2.84 -39.66
C TYR A 40 18.67 1.55 -38.84
N TYR A 41 19.45 1.56 -37.76
CA TYR A 41 19.69 0.36 -36.95
C TYR A 41 18.41 -0.18 -36.30
N ASN A 42 17.54 0.70 -35.78
CA ASN A 42 16.27 0.30 -35.23
C ASN A 42 15.34 -0.30 -36.30
N LYS A 43 15.31 0.28 -37.48
CA LYS A 43 14.57 -0.27 -38.63
C LYS A 43 15.12 -1.65 -39.04
N TYR A 44 16.43 -1.81 -39.10
CA TYR A 44 17.11 -3.08 -39.44
C TYR A 44 16.74 -4.17 -38.40
N ILE A 45 16.79 -3.85 -37.10
CA ILE A 45 16.39 -4.79 -36.05
C ILE A 45 14.92 -5.15 -36.13
N SER A 46 14.04 -4.18 -36.43
CA SER A 46 12.62 -4.43 -36.66
C SER A 46 12.36 -5.36 -37.85
N GLU A 47 13.03 -5.13 -38.99
CA GLU A 47 12.92 -5.98 -40.16
C GLU A 47 13.48 -7.38 -39.94
N LEU A 48 14.59 -7.53 -39.17
CA LEU A 48 15.08 -8.85 -38.74
C LEU A 48 14.08 -9.58 -37.85
N SER A 49 13.47 -8.89 -36.92
CA SER A 49 12.46 -9.50 -36.02
C SER A 49 11.20 -9.93 -36.78
N GLU A 50 10.87 -9.29 -37.90
CA GLU A 50 9.78 -9.69 -38.78
C GLU A 50 10.15 -10.81 -39.75
N SER A 51 11.43 -10.92 -40.17
CA SER A 51 11.92 -11.93 -41.13
C SER A 51 12.34 -13.24 -40.45
N GLU A 52 12.64 -13.25 -39.15
CA GLU A 52 13.05 -14.42 -38.38
C GLU A 52 11.88 -15.12 -37.65
N SER A 53 10.65 -14.90 -38.06
CA SER A 53 9.52 -15.70 -37.58
C SER A 53 9.37 -17.04 -38.28
N SER A 54 10.50 -17.75 -38.49
CA SER A 54 10.47 -19.21 -38.46
C SER A 54 10.64 -19.63 -37.00
N ASP A 55 9.61 -19.43 -36.21
CA ASP A 55 9.57 -19.89 -34.84
C ASP A 55 9.75 -21.41 -34.84
N ILE A 56 10.94 -21.85 -34.39
CA ILE A 56 11.13 -23.27 -34.02
C ILE A 56 10.09 -23.53 -32.93
N SER A 57 9.16 -24.41 -33.18
CA SER A 57 8.08 -24.71 -32.27
C SER A 57 8.62 -25.26 -30.94
N GLU A 58 7.88 -25.11 -29.88
CA GLU A 58 8.26 -25.61 -28.54
C GLU A 58 8.50 -27.15 -28.59
N ALA A 59 7.75 -27.87 -29.43
CA ALA A 59 7.92 -29.30 -29.68
C ALA A 59 9.22 -29.65 -30.42
N GLU A 60 9.66 -28.82 -31.38
CA GLU A 60 10.94 -28.99 -32.05
C GLU A 60 12.14 -28.73 -31.14
N ILE A 61 12.04 -27.74 -30.26
CA ILE A 61 13.05 -27.45 -29.24
C ILE A 61 13.13 -28.61 -28.24
N GLU A 62 12.00 -29.18 -27.84
CA GLU A 62 11.94 -30.33 -26.94
C GLU A 62 12.63 -31.55 -27.55
N THR A 63 12.41 -31.81 -28.84
CA THR A 63 13.05 -32.87 -29.58
C THR A 63 14.56 -32.64 -29.70
N LEU A 64 15.00 -31.39 -29.92
CA LEU A 64 16.43 -31.03 -29.97
C LEU A 64 17.11 -31.10 -28.59
N CYS A 65 16.39 -30.91 -27.52
CA CYS A 65 16.91 -31.11 -26.16
C CYS A 65 17.23 -32.55 -25.81
N GLU A 66 16.59 -33.52 -26.49
CA GLU A 66 16.80 -34.95 -26.35
C GLU A 66 17.84 -35.49 -27.36
N SER A 67 18.44 -34.64 -28.19
CA SER A 67 19.48 -35.04 -29.16
C SER A 67 20.64 -35.72 -28.46
N SER A 68 21.14 -36.79 -29.09
CA SER A 68 22.37 -37.49 -28.67
C SER A 68 23.63 -36.66 -28.85
N ASP A 69 23.59 -35.60 -29.68
CA ASP A 69 24.69 -34.62 -29.80
C ASP A 69 24.63 -33.63 -28.62
N VAL A 70 25.60 -33.70 -27.76
CA VAL A 70 25.73 -32.89 -26.54
C VAL A 70 25.74 -31.39 -26.85
N ALA A 71 26.33 -30.96 -27.96
CA ALA A 71 26.40 -29.56 -28.36
C ALA A 71 25.00 -29.05 -28.77
N ILE A 72 24.24 -29.82 -29.56
CA ILE A 72 22.92 -29.50 -30.01
C ILE A 72 21.95 -29.46 -28.78
N SER A 73 22.00 -30.47 -27.92
CA SER A 73 21.19 -30.54 -26.72
C SER A 73 21.44 -29.35 -25.78
N ASN A 74 22.70 -28.95 -25.56
CA ASN A 74 23.03 -27.80 -24.76
C ASN A 74 22.57 -26.48 -25.38
N LEU A 75 22.66 -26.32 -26.68
CA LEU A 75 22.21 -25.14 -27.40
C LEU A 75 20.67 -25.03 -27.33
N ALA A 76 19.94 -26.13 -27.52
CA ALA A 76 18.51 -26.19 -27.43
C ALA A 76 18.00 -25.83 -26.00
N LYS A 77 18.68 -26.31 -24.96
CA LYS A 77 18.37 -25.95 -23.56
C LYS A 77 18.60 -24.46 -23.30
N ARG A 78 19.66 -23.88 -23.84
CA ARG A 78 19.88 -22.41 -23.73
C ARG A 78 18.82 -21.62 -24.48
N LEU A 79 18.45 -22.06 -25.69
CA LEU A 79 17.38 -21.44 -26.49
C LEU A 79 16.04 -21.47 -25.73
N ARG A 80 15.66 -22.61 -25.18
CA ARG A 80 14.44 -22.79 -24.36
C ARG A 80 14.45 -21.85 -23.16
N THR A 81 15.60 -21.73 -22.47
CA THR A 81 15.73 -20.81 -21.32
C THR A 81 15.58 -19.36 -21.78
N ALA A 82 16.23 -18.97 -22.88
CA ALA A 82 16.15 -17.62 -23.43
C ALA A 82 14.72 -17.25 -23.87
N GLN A 83 14.00 -18.18 -24.51
CA GLN A 83 12.61 -17.97 -24.91
C GLN A 83 11.68 -17.79 -23.70
N ARG A 84 11.84 -18.63 -22.67
CA ARG A 84 11.07 -18.48 -21.41
C ARG A 84 11.35 -17.14 -20.73
N THR A 85 12.61 -16.75 -20.66
CA THR A 85 13.00 -15.44 -20.11
C THR A 85 12.41 -14.29 -20.93
N ASN A 86 12.44 -14.38 -22.26
CA ASN A 86 11.87 -13.35 -23.14
C ASN A 86 10.35 -13.24 -23.01
N THR A 87 9.66 -14.38 -22.87
CA THR A 87 8.20 -14.41 -22.61
C THR A 87 7.89 -13.77 -21.27
N GLN A 88 8.67 -14.05 -20.23
CA GLN A 88 8.51 -13.41 -18.92
C GLN A 88 8.78 -11.90 -19.00
N LEU A 89 9.82 -11.46 -19.69
CA LEU A 89 10.12 -10.03 -19.87
C LEU A 89 9.01 -9.30 -20.62
N ARG A 90 8.47 -9.89 -21.68
CA ARG A 90 7.33 -9.32 -22.42
C ARG A 90 6.07 -9.23 -21.55
N ARG A 91 5.83 -10.20 -20.69
CA ARG A 91 4.74 -10.16 -19.71
C ARG A 91 4.95 -9.01 -18.73
N ILE A 92 6.13 -8.90 -18.13
CA ILE A 92 6.50 -7.82 -17.21
C ILE A 92 6.36 -6.44 -17.90
N GLN A 93 6.79 -6.30 -19.14
CA GLN A 93 6.65 -5.05 -19.88
C GLN A 93 5.17 -4.67 -20.11
N ARG A 94 4.30 -5.65 -20.43
CA ARG A 94 2.85 -5.40 -20.55
C ARG A 94 2.24 -4.99 -19.20
N GLU A 95 2.58 -5.72 -18.15
CA GLU A 95 2.12 -5.41 -16.79
C GLU A 95 2.57 -4.00 -16.35
N MET A 96 3.82 -3.61 -16.63
CA MET A 96 4.31 -2.25 -16.37
C MET A 96 3.58 -1.18 -17.20
N PHE A 97 3.29 -1.47 -18.48
CA PHE A 97 2.55 -0.55 -19.34
C PHE A 97 1.09 -0.40 -18.86
N ASP A 98 0.45 -1.51 -18.49
CA ASP A 98 -0.90 -1.50 -17.93
C ASP A 98 -0.97 -0.76 -16.59
N GLN A 99 0.07 -0.88 -15.76
CA GLN A 99 0.23 -0.12 -14.51
C GLN A 99 0.37 1.38 -14.77
N ASP A 100 1.15 1.80 -15.77
CA ASP A 100 1.35 3.22 -16.11
C ASP A 100 0.05 3.86 -16.65
N VAL A 101 -0.74 3.11 -17.43
CA VAL A 101 -2.08 3.52 -17.89
C VAL A 101 -3.03 3.61 -16.70
N ASN A 102 -3.03 2.63 -15.80
CA ASN A 102 -3.82 2.63 -14.58
C ASN A 102 -3.45 3.80 -13.67
N PHE A 103 -2.17 4.07 -13.45
CA PHE A 103 -1.71 5.18 -12.60
C PHE A 103 -2.22 6.55 -13.09
N LYS A 104 -2.20 6.80 -14.40
CA LYS A 104 -2.78 8.03 -14.98
C LYS A 104 -4.29 8.12 -14.76
N SER A 105 -4.99 6.98 -14.84
CA SER A 105 -6.42 6.90 -14.54
C SER A 105 -6.70 7.18 -13.06
N HIS A 106 -5.83 6.70 -12.17
CA HIS A 106 -5.90 6.94 -10.73
C HIS A 106 -5.71 8.42 -10.40
N ILE A 107 -4.69 9.08 -10.97
CA ILE A 107 -4.48 10.53 -10.78
C ILE A 107 -5.73 11.30 -11.19
N LYS A 108 -6.30 10.98 -12.35
CA LYS A 108 -7.51 11.64 -12.85
C LYS A 108 -8.74 11.39 -11.96
N ALA A 109 -8.86 10.19 -11.38
CA ALA A 109 -9.92 9.89 -10.42
C ALA A 109 -9.73 10.71 -9.14
N VAL A 110 -8.52 10.78 -8.61
CA VAL A 110 -8.17 11.60 -7.44
C VAL A 110 -8.43 13.09 -7.71
N GLU A 111 -8.01 13.64 -8.86
CA GLU A 111 -8.28 15.02 -9.26
C GLU A 111 -9.79 15.31 -9.30
N ASN A 112 -10.59 14.39 -9.84
CA ASN A 112 -12.04 14.52 -9.89
C ASN A 112 -12.68 14.48 -8.49
N VAL A 113 -12.15 13.70 -7.57
CA VAL A 113 -12.64 13.62 -6.19
C VAL A 113 -12.27 14.88 -5.43
N VAL A 114 -11.00 15.30 -5.47
CA VAL A 114 -10.52 16.53 -4.84
C VAL A 114 -11.32 17.76 -5.33
N GLY A 115 -11.67 17.80 -6.62
CA GLY A 115 -12.52 18.87 -7.17
C GLY A 115 -13.99 18.85 -6.71
N ARG A 116 -14.45 17.74 -6.10
CA ARG A 116 -15.80 17.59 -5.55
C ARG A 116 -15.89 17.78 -4.05
N ILE A 117 -14.77 17.58 -3.35
CA ILE A 117 -14.70 17.77 -1.89
C ILE A 117 -14.92 19.27 -1.63
N ASN A 118 -16.11 19.58 -1.17
CA ASN A 118 -16.46 20.91 -0.72
C ASN A 118 -16.27 20.90 0.79
N PRO A 119 -15.23 21.52 1.35
CA PRO A 119 -15.05 21.56 2.79
C PRO A 119 -16.17 22.41 3.39
N ASN A 120 -17.31 21.78 3.68
CA ASN A 120 -18.30 22.42 4.50
C ASN A 120 -17.69 22.59 5.90
N PRO A 121 -17.61 23.83 6.43
CA PRO A 121 -17.14 24.01 7.79
C PRO A 121 -18.08 23.22 8.71
N VAL A 122 -17.55 22.17 9.32
CA VAL A 122 -18.24 21.50 10.42
C VAL A 122 -18.50 22.58 11.47
N LYS A 123 -19.74 22.76 11.88
CA LYS A 123 -20.08 23.61 13.01
C LYS A 123 -19.14 23.25 14.14
N ASN A 124 -18.39 24.23 14.63
CA ASN A 124 -17.43 24.10 15.72
C ASN A 124 -17.96 23.09 16.75
N LEU A 125 -17.44 21.87 16.70
CA LEU A 125 -17.47 20.99 17.85
C LEU A 125 -16.61 21.76 18.85
N SER A 126 -17.22 22.31 19.87
CA SER A 126 -16.56 23.17 20.83
C SER A 126 -15.35 22.44 21.39
N SER A 127 -14.15 22.99 21.15
CA SER A 127 -12.96 22.58 21.89
C SER A 127 -13.34 22.45 23.37
N PRO A 128 -12.94 21.39 24.07
CA PRO A 128 -13.35 21.17 25.46
C PRO A 128 -12.89 22.36 26.30
N SER A 129 -13.81 23.26 26.61
CA SER A 129 -13.51 24.56 27.18
C SER A 129 -13.23 24.55 28.68
N ASN A 130 -13.25 23.37 29.32
CA ASN A 130 -13.03 23.29 30.78
C ASN A 130 -11.92 22.26 31.11
N THR A 131 -10.67 22.72 31.06
CA THR A 131 -9.47 21.91 31.37
C THR A 131 -9.11 21.88 32.85
N LYS A 132 -9.74 22.73 33.71
CA LYS A 132 -9.36 22.89 35.13
C LYS A 132 -9.55 21.59 35.90
N GLY A 133 -8.47 20.98 36.33
CA GLY A 133 -8.45 19.81 37.21
C GLY A 133 -8.62 18.47 36.56
N LYS A 134 -8.71 18.39 35.23
CA LYS A 134 -8.75 17.12 34.51
C LYS A 134 -7.33 16.65 34.20
N PRO A 135 -7.01 15.37 34.41
CA PRO A 135 -5.72 14.83 34.01
C PRO A 135 -5.56 14.86 32.47
N PRO A 136 -4.35 15.09 31.95
CA PRO A 136 -4.11 15.05 30.53
C PRO A 136 -4.23 13.63 29.98
N ALA A 137 -4.69 13.52 28.73
CA ALA A 137 -4.80 12.24 28.05
C ALA A 137 -4.55 12.36 26.55
N THR A 138 -4.01 11.28 25.96
CA THR A 138 -3.92 11.06 24.53
C THR A 138 -4.91 9.97 24.13
N ILE A 139 -5.66 10.20 23.06
CA ILE A 139 -6.50 9.15 22.46
C ILE A 139 -5.75 8.55 21.29
N GLU A 140 -5.55 7.23 21.34
CA GLU A 140 -5.00 6.40 20.28
C GLU A 140 -6.15 5.73 19.53
N ILE A 141 -6.17 5.87 18.20
CA ILE A 141 -7.27 5.42 17.34
C ILE A 141 -6.65 4.52 16.27
N LEU A 142 -7.07 3.25 16.22
CA LEU A 142 -6.61 2.31 15.21
C LEU A 142 -7.63 2.21 14.07
N PHE A 143 -7.12 2.19 12.84
CA PHE A 143 -7.89 2.06 11.60
C PHE A 143 -7.13 1.14 10.64
N SER A 144 -7.72 -0.01 10.28
CA SER A 144 -7.09 -0.97 9.38
C SER A 144 -8.11 -1.85 8.66
N ASP A 145 -7.64 -2.54 7.65
CA ASP A 145 -8.37 -3.62 7.00
C ASP A 145 -9.79 -3.18 6.58
N LEU A 146 -9.86 -2.00 5.94
CA LEU A 146 -11.08 -1.51 5.31
C LEU A 146 -11.40 -2.32 4.06
N GLN A 147 -10.38 -2.67 3.27
CA GLN A 147 -10.48 -3.45 2.05
C GLN A 147 -11.69 -3.05 1.18
N ILE A 148 -11.86 -1.75 0.96
CA ILE A 148 -12.97 -1.24 0.15
C ILE A 148 -12.89 -1.84 -1.26
N GLY A 149 -14.05 -2.30 -1.77
CA GLY A 149 -14.13 -3.08 -2.99
C GLY A 149 -14.27 -4.59 -2.77
N LYS A 150 -13.95 -5.10 -1.56
CA LYS A 150 -14.17 -6.50 -1.19
C LYS A 150 -15.66 -6.85 -1.20
N VAL A 151 -15.98 -8.04 -1.72
CA VAL A 151 -17.32 -8.62 -1.69
C VAL A 151 -17.31 -9.88 -0.85
N GLY A 152 -18.11 -9.90 0.18
CA GLY A 152 -18.42 -11.04 1.02
C GLY A 152 -19.91 -11.19 1.21
N GLU A 153 -20.36 -12.17 1.99
CA GLU A 153 -21.78 -12.39 2.27
C GLU A 153 -22.44 -11.16 2.90
N HIS A 154 -21.72 -10.48 3.79
CA HIS A 154 -22.21 -9.33 4.56
C HIS A 154 -21.41 -8.05 4.31
N TYR A 155 -20.53 -8.01 3.32
CA TYR A 155 -19.67 -6.88 3.03
C TYR A 155 -19.57 -6.59 1.53
N ASP A 156 -19.69 -5.32 1.17
CA ASP A 156 -19.52 -4.74 -0.16
C ASP A 156 -19.14 -3.26 -0.03
N THR A 157 -18.82 -2.58 -1.12
CA THR A 157 -18.45 -1.15 -1.08
C THR A 157 -19.52 -0.28 -0.42
N SER A 158 -20.81 -0.55 -0.64
CA SER A 158 -21.90 0.24 -0.02
C SER A 158 -21.94 0.07 1.49
N LYS A 159 -21.69 -1.14 1.99
CA LYS A 159 -21.63 -1.43 3.43
C LYS A 159 -20.34 -0.87 4.04
N ALA A 160 -19.19 -0.95 3.32
CA ALA A 160 -17.96 -0.32 3.73
C ALA A 160 -18.13 1.18 3.99
N ILE A 161 -18.79 1.90 3.07
CA ILE A 161 -19.07 3.34 3.23
C ILE A 161 -19.93 3.63 4.48
N LYS A 162 -20.94 2.79 4.75
CA LYS A 162 -21.75 2.94 5.96
C LYS A 162 -20.93 2.68 7.22
N ALA A 163 -20.09 1.64 7.21
CA ALA A 163 -19.23 1.28 8.33
C ALA A 163 -18.17 2.37 8.60
N ILE A 164 -17.61 3.03 7.57
CA ILE A 164 -16.73 4.18 7.73
C ILE A 164 -17.42 5.29 8.51
N LYS A 165 -18.64 5.64 8.12
CA LYS A 165 -19.42 6.68 8.79
C LYS A 165 -19.77 6.31 10.23
N GLU A 166 -20.17 5.06 10.47
CA GLU A 166 -20.45 4.53 11.81
C GLU A 166 -19.20 4.58 12.69
N TYR A 167 -18.06 4.18 12.15
CA TYR A 167 -16.78 4.26 12.82
C TYR A 167 -16.41 5.70 13.19
N GLY A 168 -16.47 6.65 12.26
CA GLY A 168 -16.17 8.05 12.53
C GLY A 168 -17.07 8.64 13.64
N ASN A 169 -18.38 8.37 13.60
CA ASN A 169 -19.32 8.80 14.65
C ASN A 169 -18.99 8.17 16.00
N SER A 170 -18.61 6.88 16.02
CA SER A 170 -18.25 6.17 17.24
C SER A 170 -16.97 6.71 17.87
N VAL A 171 -15.96 7.03 17.03
CA VAL A 171 -14.72 7.68 17.47
C VAL A 171 -15.00 9.05 18.10
N LEU A 172 -15.79 9.90 17.43
CA LEU A 172 -16.15 11.22 17.96
C LEU A 172 -16.94 11.11 19.26
N SER A 173 -17.86 10.16 19.36
CA SER A 173 -18.63 9.90 20.58
C SER A 173 -17.74 9.40 21.73
N TYR A 174 -16.71 8.60 21.42
CA TYR A 174 -15.73 8.17 22.41
C TYR A 174 -14.90 9.35 22.92
N ILE A 175 -14.42 10.22 22.03
CA ILE A 175 -13.67 11.42 22.39
C ILE A 175 -14.50 12.33 23.28
N ASP A 176 -15.75 12.59 22.91
CA ASP A 176 -16.67 13.43 23.68
C ASP A 176 -16.87 12.89 25.10
N ARG A 177 -17.18 11.59 25.22
CA ARG A 177 -17.33 10.90 26.50
C ARG A 177 -16.07 10.97 27.37
N MET A 178 -14.88 10.74 26.78
CA MET A 178 -13.63 10.81 27.54
C MET A 178 -13.28 12.24 27.96
N SER A 179 -13.68 13.22 27.16
CA SER A 179 -13.50 14.64 27.46
C SER A 179 -14.26 15.11 28.71
N GLU A 180 -15.24 14.34 29.20
CA GLU A 180 -15.89 14.62 30.48
C GLU A 180 -14.94 14.43 31.68
N TYR A 181 -14.01 13.49 31.58
CA TYR A 181 -13.12 13.06 32.67
C TYR A 181 -11.67 13.50 32.48
N TYR A 182 -11.22 13.67 31.24
CA TYR A 182 -9.85 13.96 30.87
C TYR A 182 -9.74 15.26 30.05
N PHE A 183 -8.59 15.87 30.10
CA PHE A 183 -8.18 16.88 29.12
C PHE A 183 -7.49 16.17 27.96
N ILE A 184 -8.18 16.04 26.83
CA ILE A 184 -7.61 15.41 25.65
C ILE A 184 -6.68 16.41 24.96
N GLU A 185 -5.39 16.24 25.18
CA GLU A 185 -4.35 17.14 24.65
C GLU A 185 -3.80 16.69 23.30
N ARG A 186 -3.97 15.40 22.95
CA ARG A 186 -3.43 14.84 21.71
C ARG A 186 -4.28 13.67 21.22
N ILE A 187 -4.33 13.52 19.92
CA ILE A 187 -4.87 12.35 19.23
C ILE A 187 -3.73 11.69 18.44
N VAL A 188 -3.67 10.36 18.45
CA VAL A 188 -2.82 9.56 17.59
C VAL A 188 -3.75 8.70 16.74
N PHE A 189 -3.81 8.98 15.45
CA PHE A 189 -4.57 8.19 14.49
C PHE A 189 -3.61 7.29 13.70
N GLU A 190 -3.79 5.98 13.80
CA GLU A 190 -2.95 4.98 13.16
C GLU A 190 -3.72 4.26 12.06
N SER A 191 -3.41 4.57 10.80
CA SER A 191 -3.88 3.78 9.67
C SER A 191 -2.88 2.66 9.43
N LEU A 192 -3.29 1.41 9.74
CA LEU A 192 -2.41 0.25 9.73
C LEU A 192 -2.44 -0.53 8.41
N GLY A 193 -3.00 0.05 7.33
CA GLY A 193 -2.96 -0.52 5.99
C GLY A 193 -4.22 -1.26 5.56
N ASP A 194 -4.14 -1.82 4.36
CA ASP A 194 -5.23 -2.53 3.66
C ASP A 194 -6.51 -1.70 3.53
N ILE A 195 -6.33 -0.49 2.98
CA ILE A 195 -7.44 0.44 2.75
C ILE A 195 -8.28 -0.01 1.55
N VAL A 196 -7.65 -0.57 0.52
CA VAL A 196 -8.29 -1.12 -0.68
C VAL A 196 -8.11 -2.63 -0.75
N GLU A 197 -9.09 -3.34 -1.37
CA GLU A 197 -8.98 -4.79 -1.62
C GLU A 197 -7.98 -5.12 -2.73
N ASP A 198 -7.91 -4.29 -3.76
CA ASP A 198 -7.20 -4.53 -5.02
C ASP A 198 -7.69 -5.77 -5.79
N HIS A 199 -8.37 -5.54 -6.90
CA HIS A 199 -8.94 -6.58 -7.77
C HIS A 199 -7.89 -7.50 -8.41
N MET A 200 -6.61 -7.21 -8.29
CA MET A 200 -5.50 -7.99 -8.85
C MET A 200 -4.69 -8.75 -7.78
N LYS A 201 -4.97 -8.53 -6.49
CA LYS A 201 -4.19 -9.08 -5.37
C LYS A 201 -4.00 -10.61 -5.45
N HIS A 202 -5.06 -11.35 -5.66
CA HIS A 202 -5.07 -12.80 -5.76
C HIS A 202 -5.38 -13.30 -7.19
N GLY A 203 -5.12 -12.47 -8.19
CA GLY A 203 -5.37 -12.78 -9.59
C GLY A 203 -6.86 -12.93 -9.91
N VAL A 204 -7.24 -14.02 -10.59
CA VAL A 204 -8.63 -14.24 -11.00
C VAL A 204 -9.60 -14.27 -9.81
N GLN A 205 -9.16 -14.77 -8.67
CA GLN A 205 -9.99 -14.83 -7.47
C GLN A 205 -10.37 -13.42 -6.97
N SER A 206 -9.41 -12.51 -6.85
CA SER A 206 -9.72 -11.13 -6.48
C SER A 206 -10.61 -10.44 -7.49
N ALA A 207 -10.35 -10.63 -8.79
CA ALA A 207 -11.16 -10.02 -9.84
C ALA A 207 -12.65 -10.46 -9.82
N THR A 208 -12.96 -11.61 -9.22
CA THR A 208 -14.32 -12.11 -9.06
C THR A 208 -14.94 -11.79 -7.70
N SER A 209 -14.15 -11.37 -6.73
CA SER A 209 -14.57 -11.04 -5.36
C SER A 209 -14.47 -9.55 -5.03
N THR A 210 -14.45 -8.69 -6.05
CA THR A 210 -14.51 -7.23 -5.91
C THR A 210 -15.67 -6.68 -6.72
N ASP A 211 -16.32 -5.61 -6.21
CA ASP A 211 -17.44 -4.94 -6.85
C ASP A 211 -17.03 -3.68 -7.62
N SER A 212 -15.78 -3.28 -7.52
CA SER A 212 -15.27 -2.07 -8.14
C SER A 212 -13.80 -2.21 -8.54
N GLY A 213 -13.39 -1.45 -9.55
CA GLY A 213 -11.99 -1.35 -9.96
C GLY A 213 -11.16 -0.54 -8.97
N LEU A 214 -9.83 -0.76 -8.96
CA LEU A 214 -8.93 -0.13 -8.01
C LEU A 214 -9.02 1.40 -7.96
N SER A 215 -9.19 2.06 -9.11
CA SER A 215 -9.35 3.53 -9.16
C SER A 215 -10.57 4.00 -8.40
N GLU A 216 -11.67 3.26 -8.48
CA GLU A 216 -12.91 3.55 -7.77
C GLU A 216 -12.77 3.22 -6.28
N GLN A 217 -12.12 2.13 -5.94
CA GLN A 217 -11.79 1.78 -4.55
C GLN A 217 -10.97 2.91 -3.88
N MET A 218 -9.91 3.39 -4.55
CA MET A 218 -9.10 4.50 -4.07
C MET A 218 -9.92 5.79 -3.92
N ALA A 219 -10.73 6.13 -4.93
CA ALA A 219 -11.57 7.33 -4.89
C ALA A 219 -12.56 7.29 -3.72
N ASN A 220 -13.22 6.15 -3.51
CA ASN A 220 -14.13 5.94 -2.40
C ASN A 220 -13.42 6.02 -1.04
N ALA A 221 -12.26 5.36 -0.90
CA ALA A 221 -11.47 5.41 0.32
C ALA A 221 -11.03 6.85 0.66
N ILE A 222 -10.51 7.58 -0.34
CA ILE A 222 -10.11 8.98 -0.17
C ILE A 222 -11.29 9.83 0.29
N THR A 223 -12.43 9.72 -0.40
CA THR A 223 -13.60 10.56 -0.14
C THR A 223 -14.23 10.27 1.20
N TYR A 224 -14.64 9.04 1.44
CA TYR A 224 -15.47 8.71 2.60
C TYR A 224 -14.68 8.68 3.91
N VAL A 225 -13.43 8.22 3.89
CA VAL A 225 -12.59 8.32 5.10
C VAL A 225 -12.26 9.78 5.41
N TRP A 226 -12.03 10.61 4.39
CA TRP A 226 -11.84 12.03 4.58
C TRP A 226 -13.10 12.70 5.16
N GLU A 227 -14.25 12.52 4.54
CA GLU A 227 -15.49 13.23 4.92
C GLU A 227 -16.06 12.77 6.24
N ASP A 228 -16.06 11.46 6.51
CA ASP A 228 -16.73 10.88 7.65
C ASP A 228 -15.82 10.60 8.87
N VAL A 229 -14.48 10.61 8.68
CA VAL A 229 -13.52 10.30 9.77
C VAL A 229 -12.53 11.44 9.98
N LEU A 230 -11.66 11.72 9.00
CA LEU A 230 -10.49 12.58 9.21
C LEU A 230 -10.88 14.06 9.34
N TYR A 231 -11.70 14.57 8.45
CA TYR A 231 -12.11 15.98 8.49
C TYR A 231 -12.86 16.35 9.80
N PRO A 232 -13.85 15.56 10.26
CA PRO A 232 -14.48 15.80 11.57
C PRO A 232 -13.50 15.70 12.74
N LEU A 233 -12.58 14.73 12.71
CA LEU A 233 -11.57 14.54 13.74
C LEU A 233 -10.62 15.74 13.83
N PHE A 234 -10.07 16.20 12.70
CA PHE A 234 -9.14 17.32 12.63
C PHE A 234 -9.81 18.65 13.01
N SER A 235 -11.12 18.76 12.74
CA SER A 235 -11.94 19.93 13.10
C SER A 235 -12.14 20.11 14.60
N LEU A 236 -11.79 19.10 15.43
CA LEU A 236 -11.77 19.24 16.89
C LEU A 236 -10.69 20.22 17.36
N GLY A 237 -9.69 20.53 16.53
CA GLY A 237 -8.58 21.44 16.87
C GLY A 237 -7.62 20.88 17.92
N ILE A 238 -7.66 19.57 18.19
CA ILE A 238 -6.72 18.87 19.07
C ILE A 238 -5.49 18.48 18.24
N ASP A 239 -4.29 18.61 18.81
CA ASP A 239 -3.06 18.19 18.16
C ASP A 239 -3.15 16.71 17.77
N THR A 240 -2.97 16.41 16.48
CA THR A 240 -3.20 15.08 15.94
C THR A 240 -2.02 14.60 15.12
N ASP A 241 -1.44 13.46 15.52
CA ASP A 241 -0.47 12.73 14.70
C ASP A 241 -1.20 11.64 13.92
N VAL A 242 -0.95 11.59 12.62
CA VAL A 242 -1.51 10.59 11.70
C VAL A 242 -0.39 9.69 11.21
N LEU A 243 -0.27 8.50 11.79
CA LEU A 243 0.70 7.49 11.37
C LEU A 243 0.05 6.55 10.35
N CYS A 244 0.63 6.47 9.15
CA CYS A 244 0.07 5.74 8.03
C CYS A 244 1.01 4.62 7.59
N ILE A 245 0.62 3.38 7.79
CA ILE A 245 1.36 2.17 7.43
C ILE A 245 0.68 1.54 6.21
N ALA A 246 1.47 1.17 5.20
CA ALA A 246 0.94 0.47 4.04
C ALA A 246 0.66 -1.00 4.34
N GLY A 247 -0.47 -1.48 3.86
CA GLY A 247 -0.86 -2.88 3.94
C GLY A 247 -0.32 -3.74 2.79
N ASN A 248 -0.77 -4.96 2.73
CA ASN A 248 -0.34 -5.92 1.72
C ASN A 248 -1.31 -6.00 0.53
N HIS A 249 -2.58 -5.62 0.66
CA HIS A 249 -3.56 -5.66 -0.42
C HIS A 249 -3.30 -4.58 -1.47
N GLY A 250 -3.02 -3.37 -1.09
CA GLY A 250 -2.78 -2.26 -2.00
C GLY A 250 -1.40 -2.26 -2.69
N SER A 251 -0.68 -3.37 -2.75
CA SER A 251 0.67 -3.39 -3.34
C SER A 251 0.69 -3.97 -4.75
N SER A 252 1.28 -3.24 -5.70
CA SER A 252 1.57 -3.77 -7.03
C SER A 252 2.62 -4.87 -6.91
N GLN A 253 2.22 -6.13 -7.10
CA GLN A 253 3.03 -7.27 -6.72
C GLN A 253 4.10 -7.69 -7.72
N HIS A 254 5.34 -7.66 -7.25
CA HIS A 254 6.32 -8.69 -7.60
C HIS A 254 6.73 -9.43 -6.32
N LYS A 255 6.52 -10.74 -6.26
CA LYS A 255 7.02 -11.60 -5.18
C LYS A 255 8.48 -11.26 -4.86
N GLY A 256 8.74 -10.79 -3.64
CA GLY A 256 10.07 -10.39 -3.17
C GLY A 256 10.35 -8.88 -3.17
N MET A 257 9.52 -8.04 -3.78
CA MET A 257 9.60 -6.58 -3.67
C MET A 257 8.63 -6.01 -2.63
N ASP A 258 7.67 -6.79 -2.18
CA ASP A 258 6.63 -6.42 -1.22
C ASP A 258 7.19 -5.93 0.12
N MET A 259 8.45 -6.27 0.42
CA MET A 259 9.14 -5.88 1.66
C MET A 259 10.06 -4.68 1.48
N PHE A 260 10.46 -4.37 0.25
CA PHE A 260 11.35 -3.25 -0.05
C PHE A 260 10.54 -2.01 -0.37
N LYS A 261 10.61 -1.00 0.52
CA LYS A 261 9.88 0.25 0.33
C LYS A 261 8.37 0.03 0.12
N ALA A 262 7.79 -0.89 0.88
CA ALA A 262 6.38 -1.27 0.78
C ALA A 262 5.45 -0.05 0.80
N GLY A 263 5.79 0.97 1.59
CA GLY A 263 5.08 2.24 1.60
C GLY A 263 5.00 2.90 0.22
N LEU A 264 6.12 3.01 -0.49
CA LEU A 264 6.18 3.71 -1.80
C LEU A 264 5.48 2.96 -2.94
N TYR A 265 5.40 1.64 -2.86
CA TYR A 265 4.80 0.80 -3.91
C TYR A 265 3.35 0.40 -3.61
N SER A 266 2.79 0.90 -2.50
CA SER A 266 1.41 0.65 -2.12
C SER A 266 0.48 1.75 -2.63
N TYR A 267 -0.73 1.38 -3.03
CA TYR A 267 -1.82 2.31 -3.31
C TYR A 267 -2.29 3.03 -2.03
N ASP A 268 -2.14 2.39 -0.86
CA ASP A 268 -2.36 3.03 0.43
C ASP A 268 -1.50 4.29 0.57
N TYR A 269 -0.24 4.26 0.13
CA TYR A 269 0.64 5.43 0.14
C TYR A 269 0.05 6.60 -0.65
N THR A 270 -0.54 6.34 -1.81
CA THR A 270 -1.19 7.37 -2.62
C THR A 270 -2.43 7.93 -1.92
N ILE A 271 -3.22 7.09 -1.26
CA ILE A 271 -4.37 7.50 -0.45
C ILE A 271 -3.91 8.40 0.69
N TYR A 272 -2.89 7.98 1.45
CA TYR A 272 -2.34 8.73 2.58
C TYR A 272 -1.77 10.09 2.16
N LYS A 273 -1.03 10.12 1.05
CA LYS A 273 -0.53 11.39 0.48
C LYS A 273 -1.66 12.31 0.03
N THR A 274 -2.77 11.76 -0.42
CA THR A 274 -3.93 12.57 -0.78
C THR A 274 -4.61 13.14 0.47
N TRP A 275 -4.77 12.36 1.55
CA TRP A 275 -5.28 12.89 2.82
C TRP A 275 -4.36 13.99 3.40
N GLU A 276 -3.03 13.81 3.32
CA GLU A 276 -2.07 14.86 3.73
C GLU A 276 -2.25 16.15 2.91
N LEU A 277 -2.46 16.03 1.58
CA LEU A 277 -2.70 17.19 0.71
C LEU A 277 -4.03 17.87 1.02
N LEU A 278 -5.09 17.11 1.27
CA LEU A 278 -6.40 17.64 1.67
C LEU A 278 -6.30 18.38 3.01
N THR A 279 -5.56 17.84 3.97
CA THR A 279 -5.30 18.46 5.27
C THR A 279 -4.64 19.83 5.11
N LYS A 280 -3.61 19.90 4.26
CA LYS A 280 -2.92 21.16 3.93
C LYS A 280 -3.84 22.14 3.19
N GLY A 281 -4.66 21.64 2.27
CA GLY A 281 -5.62 22.43 1.52
C GLY A 281 -6.73 23.04 2.39
N CYS A 282 -7.09 22.38 3.48
CA CYS A 282 -8.04 22.86 4.48
C CYS A 282 -7.39 23.67 5.62
N GLU A 283 -6.08 23.96 5.53
CA GLU A 283 -5.32 24.77 6.49
C GLU A 283 -5.35 24.24 7.94
N PHE A 284 -5.46 22.91 8.13
CA PHE A 284 -5.33 22.28 9.45
C PHE A 284 -3.87 22.36 9.94
N ASN A 285 -3.61 23.21 10.95
CA ASN A 285 -2.28 23.42 11.52
C ASN A 285 -2.00 22.53 12.75
N ASN A 286 -2.99 21.81 13.20
CA ASN A 286 -2.94 20.90 14.35
C ASN A 286 -2.72 19.42 13.93
N VAL A 287 -2.32 19.15 12.68
CA VAL A 287 -2.21 17.79 12.17
C VAL A 287 -0.86 17.54 11.53
N GLU A 288 -0.18 16.48 11.96
CA GLU A 288 1.08 16.03 11.38
C GLU A 288 0.94 14.60 10.81
N PHE A 289 1.34 14.42 9.55
CA PHE A 289 1.35 13.10 8.88
C PHE A 289 2.73 12.48 8.94
N ILE A 290 2.78 11.22 9.36
CA ILE A 290 3.96 10.35 9.37
C ILE A 290 3.69 9.18 8.44
N ILE A 291 4.27 9.21 7.24
CA ILE A 291 4.04 8.21 6.17
C ILE A 291 5.37 7.54 5.83
N PRO A 292 5.72 6.43 6.50
CA PRO A 292 6.98 5.73 6.27
C PRO A 292 7.08 5.14 4.85
N GLU A 293 8.27 5.16 4.27
CA GLU A 293 8.55 4.45 3.02
C GLU A 293 8.63 2.92 3.21
N GLY A 294 8.85 2.47 4.43
CA GLY A 294 9.02 1.07 4.81
C GLY A 294 7.74 0.44 5.35
N VAL A 295 7.92 -0.71 5.99
CA VAL A 295 6.83 -1.57 6.48
C VAL A 295 6.35 -1.25 7.89
N PHE A 296 6.98 -0.31 8.58
CA PHE A 296 6.59 0.09 9.93
C PHE A 296 6.88 1.56 10.21
N GLY A 297 6.17 2.11 11.15
CA GLY A 297 6.41 3.43 11.71
C GLY A 297 6.50 3.38 13.24
N TYR A 298 6.83 4.50 13.84
CA TYR A 298 6.88 4.60 15.30
C TYR A 298 6.50 6.00 15.77
N LEU A 299 5.96 6.04 16.97
CA LEU A 299 5.56 7.25 17.69
C LEU A 299 6.04 7.18 19.13
N ASN A 300 5.83 8.26 19.85
CA ASN A 300 6.06 8.31 21.31
C ASN A 300 4.79 8.81 22.00
N ILE A 301 4.30 8.06 22.98
CA ILE A 301 3.18 8.43 23.84
C ILE A 301 3.68 8.47 25.28
N TYR A 302 3.75 9.64 25.88
CA TYR A 302 4.19 9.86 27.25
C TYR A 302 5.54 9.19 27.60
N GLY A 303 6.52 9.33 26.70
CA GLY A 303 7.86 8.75 26.90
C GLY A 303 8.00 7.29 26.49
N ASN A 304 6.91 6.60 26.15
CA ASN A 304 6.89 5.22 25.69
C ASN A 304 6.83 5.16 24.17
N TYR A 305 7.76 4.43 23.55
CA TYR A 305 7.75 4.24 22.10
C TYR A 305 6.73 3.18 21.70
N LEU A 306 6.00 3.49 20.67
CA LEU A 306 5.04 2.64 19.97
C LEU A 306 5.59 2.29 18.60
N ILE A 307 5.49 1.04 18.20
CA ILE A 307 5.70 0.56 16.82
C ILE A 307 4.36 0.17 16.23
N ALA A 308 4.10 0.65 15.03
CA ALA A 308 2.98 0.23 14.20
C ALA A 308 3.47 -0.42 12.90
N GLU A 309 2.89 -1.55 12.54
CA GLU A 309 3.07 -2.20 11.24
C GLU A 309 1.77 -2.88 10.82
N HIS A 310 1.64 -3.26 9.55
CA HIS A 310 0.40 -3.89 9.09
C HIS A 310 0.19 -5.29 9.70
N GLY A 311 1.23 -6.05 9.91
CA GLY A 311 1.15 -7.43 10.42
C GLY A 311 1.72 -8.47 9.47
N TYR A 312 2.22 -8.04 8.35
CA TYR A 312 2.72 -8.83 7.23
C TYR A 312 3.68 -9.97 7.60
N PHE A 313 4.35 -9.88 8.74
CA PHE A 313 5.36 -10.84 9.21
C PHE A 313 5.01 -11.48 10.55
N ASN A 314 3.80 -11.23 11.05
CA ASN A 314 3.40 -11.67 12.36
C ASN A 314 2.39 -12.81 12.30
N SER A 315 2.34 -13.59 13.36
CA SER A 315 1.18 -14.38 13.70
C SER A 315 0.44 -13.71 14.85
N ALA A 316 -0.85 -13.98 15.01
CA ALA A 316 -1.69 -13.39 16.07
C ALA A 316 -1.37 -13.93 17.48
N THR A 317 -0.11 -14.29 17.77
CA THR A 317 0.31 -14.78 19.09
C THR A 317 1.10 -13.71 19.83
N GLU A 318 0.89 -13.63 21.15
CA GLU A 318 1.64 -12.74 22.04
C GLU A 318 3.14 -12.84 21.86
N LYS A 319 3.66 -14.08 21.75
CA LYS A 319 5.09 -14.32 21.53
C LYS A 319 5.59 -13.71 20.21
N SER A 320 4.87 -13.93 19.12
CA SER A 320 5.26 -13.40 17.80
C SER A 320 5.27 -11.88 17.78
N MET A 321 4.23 -11.25 18.33
CA MET A 321 4.13 -9.79 18.43
C MET A 321 5.25 -9.21 19.32
N THR A 322 5.54 -9.85 20.46
CA THR A 322 6.63 -9.45 21.36
C THR A 322 8.00 -9.55 20.68
N ASP A 323 8.25 -10.64 19.96
CA ASP A 323 9.50 -10.84 19.24
C ASP A 323 9.67 -9.81 18.12
N GLN A 324 8.61 -9.49 17.41
CA GLN A 324 8.61 -8.47 16.37
C GLN A 324 8.83 -7.06 16.94
N MET A 325 8.13 -6.70 18.01
CA MET A 325 8.32 -5.45 18.74
C MET A 325 9.77 -5.25 19.15
N LYS A 326 10.42 -6.28 19.70
CA LYS A 326 11.83 -6.24 20.09
C LYS A 326 12.75 -6.03 18.89
N LYS A 327 12.52 -6.74 17.76
CA LYS A 327 13.28 -6.56 16.53
C LYS A 327 13.21 -5.12 16.03
N ARG A 328 12.01 -4.54 15.97
CA ARG A 328 11.80 -3.15 15.54
C ARG A 328 12.44 -2.17 16.50
N GLY A 329 12.33 -2.40 17.81
CA GLY A 329 13.01 -1.61 18.84
C GLY A 329 14.53 -1.56 18.64
N GLN A 330 15.15 -2.69 18.30
CA GLN A 330 16.58 -2.75 17.97
C GLN A 330 16.90 -1.93 16.70
N GLN A 331 16.06 -1.98 15.67
CA GLN A 331 16.25 -1.23 14.44
C GLN A 331 16.23 0.29 14.67
N ILE A 332 15.31 0.78 15.49
CA ILE A 332 15.21 2.21 15.82
C ILE A 332 16.09 2.60 17.01
N LYS A 333 16.78 1.65 17.66
CA LYS A 333 17.63 1.83 18.85
C LYS A 333 16.87 2.49 20.02
N LYS A 334 15.63 2.06 20.23
CA LYS A 334 14.74 2.52 21.30
C LYS A 334 14.15 1.34 22.06
N HIS A 335 13.84 1.58 23.34
CA HIS A 335 12.97 0.68 24.08
C HIS A 335 11.54 0.91 23.65
N VAL A 336 10.88 -0.13 23.15
CA VAL A 336 9.51 -0.08 22.65
C VAL A 336 8.60 -0.70 23.68
N GLU A 337 7.51 0.00 23.98
CA GLU A 337 6.52 -0.40 24.97
C GLU A 337 5.24 -0.90 24.32
N TYR A 338 4.88 -0.36 23.15
CA TYR A 338 3.63 -0.66 22.47
C TYR A 338 3.86 -1.19 21.06
N PHE A 339 3.02 -2.15 20.68
CA PHE A 339 3.01 -2.72 19.34
C PHE A 339 1.59 -2.79 18.81
N ARG A 340 1.37 -2.29 17.58
CA ARG A 340 0.09 -2.27 16.89
C ARG A 340 0.20 -2.91 15.53
N CYS A 341 -0.77 -3.73 15.16
CA CYS A 341 -0.85 -4.31 13.82
C CYS A 341 -2.31 -4.62 13.42
N GLY A 342 -2.54 -4.78 12.11
CA GLY A 342 -3.77 -5.25 11.47
C GLY A 342 -3.60 -6.64 10.86
N ASP A 343 -3.97 -6.83 9.58
CA ASP A 343 -3.76 -7.99 8.70
C ASP A 343 -4.54 -9.26 9.06
N MET A 344 -4.73 -9.54 10.35
CA MET A 344 -5.35 -10.79 10.81
C MET A 344 -6.87 -10.73 10.89
N HIS A 345 -7.46 -9.58 10.58
CA HIS A 345 -8.90 -9.32 10.60
C HIS A 345 -9.59 -9.71 11.93
N HIS A 346 -8.85 -9.68 13.01
CA HIS A 346 -9.30 -10.15 14.32
C HIS A 346 -8.79 -9.24 15.44
N THR A 347 -9.70 -8.68 16.23
CA THR A 347 -9.32 -7.84 17.37
C THR A 347 -8.84 -8.70 18.53
N CYS A 348 -7.62 -8.41 18.99
CA CYS A 348 -7.01 -9.10 20.12
C CYS A 348 -6.04 -8.15 20.86
N SER A 349 -5.88 -8.34 22.17
CA SER A 349 -4.87 -7.62 22.94
C SER A 349 -4.18 -8.51 23.98
N TYR A 350 -2.90 -8.25 24.22
CA TYR A 350 -2.10 -8.95 25.20
C TYR A 350 -1.36 -7.97 26.11
N ASP A 351 -0.89 -8.48 27.23
CA ASP A 351 -0.05 -7.77 28.20
C ASP A 351 -0.60 -6.39 28.56
N SER A 352 -1.85 -6.36 29.06
CA SER A 352 -2.54 -5.11 29.45
C SER A 352 -2.59 -4.07 28.34
N HIS A 353 -2.89 -4.50 27.10
CA HIS A 353 -3.03 -3.67 25.90
C HIS A 353 -1.71 -3.07 25.36
N ARG A 354 -0.57 -3.61 25.79
CA ARG A 354 0.72 -3.23 25.19
C ARG A 354 0.86 -3.74 23.77
N LEU A 355 0.32 -4.92 23.49
CA LEU A 355 0.28 -5.54 22.18
C LEU A 355 -1.18 -5.57 21.73
N VAL A 356 -1.49 -4.91 20.62
CA VAL A 356 -2.85 -4.84 20.08
C VAL A 356 -2.85 -5.22 18.61
N LEU A 357 -3.69 -6.19 18.30
CA LEU A 357 -4.09 -6.56 16.96
C LEU A 357 -5.45 -5.90 16.70
N ASN A 358 -5.52 -5.08 15.67
CA ASN A 358 -6.75 -4.41 15.26
C ASN A 358 -7.59 -5.33 14.38
N GLY A 359 -8.91 -5.17 14.41
CA GLY A 359 -9.85 -5.92 13.58
C GLY A 359 -10.00 -5.35 12.17
N ALA A 360 -10.97 -5.85 11.43
CA ALA A 360 -11.34 -5.39 10.10
C ALA A 360 -12.72 -4.71 10.09
N PHE A 361 -13.06 -4.05 8.99
CA PHE A 361 -14.39 -3.48 8.74
C PHE A 361 -15.44 -4.53 8.34
N PHE A 362 -15.01 -5.76 8.16
CA PHE A 362 -15.83 -6.92 7.82
C PHE A 362 -15.58 -8.04 8.82
N GLY A 363 -16.49 -9.00 8.87
CA GLY A 363 -16.41 -10.17 9.75
C GLY A 363 -16.34 -11.49 9.00
N VAL A 364 -16.35 -12.57 9.74
CA VAL A 364 -16.36 -13.93 9.20
C VAL A 364 -17.74 -14.25 8.62
N ASP A 365 -17.76 -14.66 7.36
CA ASP A 365 -18.95 -15.14 6.66
C ASP A 365 -19.37 -16.55 7.13
N GLN A 366 -20.62 -16.90 6.92
CA GLN A 366 -21.10 -18.27 7.16
C GLN A 366 -20.35 -19.23 6.24
N GLY A 367 -19.64 -20.16 6.83
CA GLY A 367 -18.81 -21.13 6.07
C GLY A 367 -17.30 -20.85 6.11
N GLY A 368 -16.85 -19.78 6.77
CA GLY A 368 -15.44 -19.55 7.05
C GLY A 368 -14.58 -19.27 5.81
N VAL A 369 -15.15 -18.60 4.80
CA VAL A 369 -14.43 -18.24 3.55
C VAL A 369 -13.48 -17.09 3.79
N GLU A 370 -13.78 -16.22 4.75
CA GLU A 370 -12.94 -15.11 5.13
C GLU A 370 -11.66 -15.59 5.85
N TYR A 371 -10.52 -14.91 5.63
CA TYR A 371 -9.20 -15.32 6.10
C TYR A 371 -9.15 -15.60 7.61
N SER A 372 -9.72 -14.73 8.45
CA SER A 372 -9.74 -14.93 9.89
C SER A 372 -10.51 -16.21 10.29
N GLY A 373 -11.57 -16.55 9.56
CA GLY A 373 -12.30 -17.80 9.73
C GLY A 373 -11.47 -19.03 9.35
N ILE A 374 -10.71 -18.96 8.25
CA ILE A 374 -9.83 -20.04 7.80
C ILE A 374 -8.77 -20.35 8.85
N ILE A 375 -8.22 -19.33 9.52
CA ILE A 375 -7.22 -19.50 10.60
C ILE A 375 -7.85 -19.76 11.98
N GLY A 376 -9.17 -19.90 12.06
CA GLY A 376 -9.89 -20.39 13.24
C GLY A 376 -10.47 -19.30 14.17
N PHE A 377 -10.52 -18.06 13.73
CA PHE A 377 -11.17 -16.98 14.49
C PHE A 377 -12.64 -16.81 14.05
N ASN A 378 -13.47 -16.38 14.98
CA ASN A 378 -14.84 -15.97 14.71
C ASN A 378 -14.91 -14.44 14.87
N SER A 379 -14.31 -13.74 13.89
CA SER A 379 -14.14 -12.30 13.94
C SER A 379 -15.43 -11.58 13.60
N VAL A 380 -15.71 -10.51 14.36
CA VAL A 380 -16.78 -9.53 14.06
C VAL A 380 -16.15 -8.23 13.56
N PRO A 381 -16.84 -7.47 12.72
CA PRO A 381 -16.36 -6.16 12.27
C PRO A 381 -16.04 -5.28 13.47
N SER A 382 -14.79 -4.83 13.61
CA SER A 382 -14.39 -4.07 14.80
C SER A 382 -13.09 -3.31 14.61
N GLN A 383 -12.98 -2.17 15.31
CA GLN A 383 -11.79 -1.33 15.37
C GLN A 383 -11.53 -0.92 16.82
N VAL A 384 -10.30 -0.55 17.14
CA VAL A 384 -9.89 -0.26 18.51
C VAL A 384 -9.62 1.22 18.72
N VAL A 385 -10.05 1.74 19.86
CA VAL A 385 -9.70 3.06 20.39
C VAL A 385 -9.22 2.90 21.82
N MET A 386 -8.16 3.60 22.19
CA MET A 386 -7.58 3.55 23.52
C MET A 386 -7.37 4.96 24.09
N LEU A 387 -7.40 5.05 25.41
CA LEU A 387 -7.04 6.28 26.12
C LEU A 387 -5.76 6.02 26.90
N HIS A 388 -4.79 6.90 26.70
CA HIS A 388 -3.55 6.96 27.47
C HIS A 388 -3.56 8.16 28.41
N SER A 389 -3.04 7.99 29.61
CA SER A 389 -2.77 9.09 30.53
C SER A 389 -1.37 8.90 31.12
N PRO A 390 -0.60 10.00 31.33
CA PRO A 390 0.75 9.89 31.83
C PRO A 390 0.79 9.26 33.22
N GLU A 391 1.84 8.50 33.45
CA GLU A 391 2.18 7.90 34.74
C GLU A 391 3.42 8.55 35.34
N GLU A 392 3.48 8.66 36.66
CA GLU A 392 4.65 9.24 37.34
C GLU A 392 5.94 8.45 37.12
N ARG A 393 5.83 7.15 36.83
CA ARG A 393 6.99 6.28 36.57
C ARG A 393 7.16 6.04 35.08
N ILE A 394 8.29 6.41 34.55
CA ILE A 394 8.73 6.09 33.18
C ILE A 394 8.71 4.56 32.99
N GLY A 395 8.23 4.11 31.83
CA GLY A 395 8.14 2.70 31.47
C GLY A 395 6.93 1.96 32.07
N ARG A 396 5.97 2.67 32.68
CA ARG A 396 4.66 2.09 33.01
C ARG A 396 3.70 2.21 31.84
N ASN A 397 2.85 1.20 31.72
CA ASN A 397 1.75 1.21 30.79
C ASN A 397 0.82 2.41 31.06
N THR A 398 0.68 3.27 30.05
CA THR A 398 -0.16 4.48 30.13
C THR A 398 -1.60 4.25 29.69
N VAL A 399 -1.93 3.08 29.11
CA VAL A 399 -3.29 2.72 28.68
C VAL A 399 -4.21 2.66 29.90
N LYS A 400 -5.26 3.47 29.90
CA LYS A 400 -6.26 3.55 30.97
C LYS A 400 -7.61 3.01 30.55
N ASP A 401 -7.92 3.07 29.25
CA ASP A 401 -9.13 2.52 28.68
C ASP A 401 -8.83 1.85 27.34
N PHE A 402 -9.48 0.75 27.07
CA PHE A 402 -9.42 -0.01 25.83
C PHE A 402 -10.84 -0.29 25.36
N HIS A 403 -11.22 0.31 24.26
CA HIS A 403 -12.56 0.25 23.73
C HIS A 403 -12.56 -0.36 22.33
N VAL A 404 -13.42 -1.36 22.14
CA VAL A 404 -13.65 -2.00 20.84
C VAL A 404 -14.92 -1.42 20.23
N ILE A 405 -14.79 -0.70 19.14
CA ILE A 405 -15.92 -0.25 18.31
C ILE A 405 -16.35 -1.43 17.46
N GLN A 406 -17.52 -2.00 17.74
CA GLN A 406 -18.13 -3.00 16.86
C GLN A 406 -18.91 -2.28 15.76
N LEU A 407 -18.73 -2.71 14.53
CA LEU A 407 -19.38 -2.17 13.34
C LEU A 407 -20.50 -3.11 12.90
N ALA A 408 -21.60 -2.53 12.37
CA ALA A 408 -22.79 -3.30 11.99
C ALA A 408 -22.73 -3.78 10.52
#